data_dbbe30a5d30caf8b1208bcbdfc6ee867
#
_entry.id   dbbe30a5d30caf8b1208bcbdfc6ee867
#
_cell.length_a   1.000
_cell.length_b   1.000
_cell.length_c   1.000
_cell.angle_alpha   90.00
_cell.angle_beta   90.00
_cell.angle_gamma   90.00
#
_symmetry.space_group_name_H-M   'P 1'
#
loop_
_entity.id
_entity.type
_entity.pdbx_description
1 polymer ?
#
loop_
_entity_poly.entity_id
_entity_poly.type
_entity_poly.pdbx_seq_one_letter_code
_entity_poly.pdbx_strand_id
1 'polypeptide(L)'
;MNNASKIDTNWTKIFNKYPILQTIKDEGKYIITAQQIKEFWEPRLMTKHDHSVNRPQIFIDNSLSILPITRGSYIIGAMDLYHDFALSDREKVFDSTDSMPVSSPAFIESIDFNNITSEATAINSIYVSDILRDFLNEPTLLPTVNGRMGAGSFSFSVNCLSGEDTSLLVDVSNSQIEIDGGYEGTNSLCLIEAKSSLSTDFLVRQLYYPFRLWTNKITCLLYTSDAADEED
;
A
#
# COMPACT_ATOMS: atom_id res chain seq x y z
N MET A 1 16.87 18.39 -13.28
CA MET A 1 16.14 17.17 -13.71
C MET A 1 15.13 16.83 -12.63
N ASN A 2 13.87 16.64 -13.01
CA ASN A 2 12.82 16.23 -12.10
C ASN A 2 13.12 14.81 -11.57
N ASN A 3 12.74 14.47 -10.34
CA ASN A 3 13.01 13.15 -9.73
C ASN A 3 12.46 11.99 -10.55
N ALA A 4 11.30 12.13 -11.19
CA ALA A 4 10.72 11.13 -12.10
C ALA A 4 11.66 10.79 -13.26
N SER A 5 12.20 11.80 -13.96
CA SER A 5 13.17 11.59 -15.05
C SER A 5 14.46 10.89 -14.60
N LYS A 6 14.86 11.07 -13.31
CA LYS A 6 16.03 10.42 -12.75
C LYS A 6 15.77 8.94 -12.42
N ILE A 7 14.58 8.60 -11.94
CA ILE A 7 14.14 7.22 -11.69
C ILE A 7 14.12 6.45 -13.01
N ASP A 8 13.47 6.97 -14.05
CA ASP A 8 13.40 6.35 -15.38
C ASP A 8 14.79 6.08 -15.96
N THR A 9 15.66 7.09 -15.92
CA THR A 9 17.03 6.96 -16.42
C THR A 9 17.81 5.85 -15.69
N ASN A 10 17.69 5.76 -14.38
CA ASN A 10 18.42 4.77 -13.60
C ASN A 10 17.84 3.36 -13.77
N TRP A 11 16.52 3.21 -13.85
CA TRP A 11 15.92 1.90 -14.18
C TRP A 11 16.32 1.42 -15.57
N THR A 12 16.35 2.30 -16.58
CA THR A 12 16.85 1.95 -17.90
C THR A 12 18.31 1.43 -17.84
N LYS A 13 19.19 2.07 -17.05
CA LYS A 13 20.56 1.59 -16.86
C LYS A 13 20.61 0.23 -16.15
N ILE A 14 19.74 0.00 -15.17
CA ILE A 14 19.64 -1.29 -14.45
C ILE A 14 19.23 -2.39 -15.42
N PHE A 15 18.20 -2.18 -16.24
CA PHE A 15 17.73 -3.14 -17.24
C PHE A 15 18.79 -3.42 -18.32
N ASN A 16 19.61 -2.43 -18.67
CA ASN A 16 20.73 -2.64 -19.62
C ASN A 16 21.91 -3.41 -18.99
N LYS A 17 22.10 -3.30 -17.66
CA LYS A 17 23.20 -3.99 -16.97
C LYS A 17 22.87 -5.43 -16.60
N TYR A 18 21.63 -5.69 -16.21
CA TYR A 18 21.17 -6.99 -15.73
C TYR A 18 20.17 -7.63 -16.71
N PRO A 19 20.17 -8.96 -16.89
CA PRO A 19 19.34 -9.66 -17.89
C PRO A 19 17.88 -9.80 -17.41
N ILE A 20 17.27 -8.70 -16.94
CA ILE A 20 15.96 -8.72 -16.27
C ILE A 20 14.88 -9.26 -17.22
N LEU A 21 14.76 -8.67 -18.43
CA LEU A 21 13.70 -9.06 -19.38
C LEU A 21 13.88 -10.50 -19.88
N GLN A 22 15.12 -10.91 -20.12
CA GLN A 22 15.39 -12.28 -20.57
C GLN A 22 15.03 -13.29 -19.48
N THR A 23 15.46 -13.03 -18.23
CA THR A 23 15.14 -13.92 -17.10
C THR A 23 13.64 -13.98 -16.83
N ILE A 24 12.92 -12.85 -16.90
CA ILE A 24 11.45 -12.85 -16.74
C ILE A 24 10.78 -13.66 -17.85
N LYS A 25 11.27 -13.57 -19.08
CA LYS A 25 10.75 -14.37 -20.20
C LYS A 25 10.94 -15.88 -19.97
N ASP A 26 12.06 -16.27 -19.39
CA ASP A 26 12.44 -17.68 -19.23
C ASP A 26 11.87 -18.29 -17.92
N GLU A 27 11.79 -17.48 -16.83
CA GLU A 27 11.48 -17.93 -15.47
C GLU A 27 10.21 -17.26 -14.86
N GLY A 28 9.60 -16.31 -15.57
CA GLY A 28 8.43 -15.53 -15.12
C GLY A 28 8.75 -14.41 -14.15
N LYS A 29 9.96 -14.37 -13.57
CA LYS A 29 10.36 -13.39 -12.55
C LYS A 29 11.85 -13.12 -12.55
N TYR A 30 12.23 -11.98 -11.96
CA TYR A 30 13.62 -11.62 -11.68
C TYR A 30 13.74 -11.14 -10.22
N ILE A 31 14.74 -11.62 -9.49
CA ILE A 31 15.05 -11.12 -8.14
C ILE A 31 16.19 -10.12 -8.23
N ILE A 32 15.93 -8.88 -7.79
CA ILE A 32 16.95 -7.82 -7.69
C ILE A 32 17.21 -7.46 -6.23
N THR A 33 18.47 -7.24 -5.89
CA THR A 33 18.84 -6.82 -4.54
C THR A 33 18.89 -5.30 -4.39
N ALA A 34 18.67 -4.81 -3.18
CA ALA A 34 18.87 -3.41 -2.85
C ALA A 34 20.31 -2.94 -3.15
N GLN A 35 21.29 -3.83 -3.01
CA GLN A 35 22.70 -3.53 -3.34
C GLN A 35 22.87 -3.26 -4.84
N GLN A 36 22.27 -4.04 -5.71
CA GLN A 36 22.30 -3.83 -7.16
C GLN A 36 21.63 -2.51 -7.56
N ILE A 37 20.48 -2.18 -6.93
CA ILE A 37 19.79 -0.91 -7.18
C ILE A 37 20.65 0.27 -6.69
N LYS A 38 21.30 0.12 -5.53
CA LYS A 38 22.10 1.17 -4.89
C LYS A 38 23.31 1.60 -5.74
N GLU A 39 23.79 0.76 -6.64
CA GLU A 39 24.84 1.14 -7.60
C GLU A 39 24.41 2.31 -8.51
N PHE A 40 23.10 2.55 -8.65
CA PHE A 40 22.56 3.58 -9.53
C PHE A 40 21.89 4.71 -8.75
N TRP A 41 21.13 4.38 -7.70
CA TRP A 41 20.54 5.36 -6.80
C TRP A 41 19.98 4.68 -5.54
N GLU A 42 19.35 5.51 -4.66
CA GLU A 42 18.75 5.07 -3.39
C GLU A 42 17.59 4.08 -3.62
N PRO A 43 17.69 2.82 -3.16
CA PRO A 43 16.70 1.78 -3.42
C PRO A 43 15.28 2.16 -3.00
N ARG A 44 15.13 2.82 -1.84
CA ARG A 44 13.80 3.23 -1.33
C ARG A 44 13.09 4.16 -2.30
N LEU A 45 13.81 5.08 -2.95
CA LEU A 45 13.24 6.00 -3.94
C LEU A 45 12.96 5.30 -5.27
N MET A 46 13.83 4.35 -5.63
CA MET A 46 13.72 3.59 -6.88
C MET A 46 12.55 2.61 -6.89
N THR A 47 12.11 2.11 -5.72
CA THR A 47 11.09 1.06 -5.60
C THR A 47 9.76 1.55 -5.01
N LYS A 48 9.61 2.87 -4.81
CA LYS A 48 8.36 3.46 -4.31
C LYS A 48 7.40 3.72 -5.48
N HIS A 49 6.63 2.71 -5.84
CA HIS A 49 5.61 2.76 -6.89
C HIS A 49 4.22 2.60 -6.25
N ASP A 50 3.81 3.59 -5.45
CA ASP A 50 2.56 3.51 -4.66
C ASP A 50 1.31 3.55 -5.53
N HIS A 51 1.42 4.04 -6.77
CA HIS A 51 0.37 4.09 -7.78
C HIS A 51 0.90 3.60 -9.13
N SER A 52 0.02 3.03 -9.96
CA SER A 52 0.41 2.48 -11.28
C SER A 52 1.09 3.51 -12.17
N VAL A 53 0.65 4.78 -12.11
CA VAL A 53 1.22 5.91 -12.86
C VAL A 53 2.63 6.29 -12.39
N ASN A 54 3.04 5.87 -11.21
CA ASN A 54 4.37 6.16 -10.65
C ASN A 54 5.42 5.12 -11.07
N ARG A 55 5.02 4.08 -11.80
CA ARG A 55 5.97 3.11 -12.35
C ARG A 55 6.87 3.76 -13.39
N PRO A 56 8.18 3.44 -13.41
CA PRO A 56 9.08 3.88 -14.46
C PRO A 56 8.60 3.43 -15.84
N GLN A 57 8.87 4.21 -16.87
CA GLN A 57 8.38 3.93 -18.23
C GLN A 57 8.77 2.53 -18.71
N ILE A 58 9.99 2.06 -18.39
CA ILE A 58 10.44 0.71 -18.78
C ILE A 58 9.61 -0.41 -18.12
N PHE A 59 9.03 -0.18 -16.92
CA PHE A 59 8.11 -1.12 -16.29
C PHE A 59 6.74 -1.09 -16.97
N ILE A 60 6.26 0.09 -17.34
CA ILE A 60 4.98 0.27 -18.07
C ILE A 60 5.05 -0.40 -19.43
N ASP A 61 6.09 -0.12 -20.20
CA ASP A 61 6.29 -0.65 -21.57
C ASP A 61 6.37 -2.19 -21.61
N ASN A 62 6.80 -2.80 -20.50
CA ASN A 62 6.94 -4.27 -20.40
C ASN A 62 5.88 -4.90 -19.49
N SER A 63 4.84 -4.17 -19.05
CA SER A 63 3.80 -4.63 -18.14
C SER A 63 4.34 -5.25 -16.86
N LEU A 64 5.39 -4.64 -16.27
CA LEU A 64 6.07 -5.14 -15.08
C LEU A 64 5.68 -4.36 -13.83
N SER A 65 5.82 -5.04 -12.71
CA SER A 65 5.70 -4.49 -11.37
C SER A 65 6.84 -4.99 -10.48
N ILE A 66 7.02 -4.36 -9.31
CA ILE A 66 8.06 -4.71 -8.34
C ILE A 66 7.47 -4.84 -6.94
N LEU A 67 7.85 -5.90 -6.21
CA LEU A 67 7.47 -6.10 -4.81
C LEU A 67 8.70 -6.34 -3.94
N PRO A 68 8.78 -5.77 -2.74
CA PRO A 68 9.78 -6.15 -1.75
C PRO A 68 9.43 -7.53 -1.16
N ILE A 69 10.38 -8.45 -1.20
CA ILE A 69 10.24 -9.80 -0.64
C ILE A 69 11.06 -10.02 0.62
N THR A 70 12.14 -9.26 0.79
CA THR A 70 12.91 -9.17 2.03
C THR A 70 13.25 -7.71 2.32
N ARG A 71 13.99 -7.43 3.40
CA ARG A 71 14.55 -6.08 3.66
C ARG A 71 15.55 -5.62 2.61
N GLY A 72 16.12 -6.52 1.83
CA GLY A 72 17.16 -6.21 0.86
C GLY A 72 16.95 -6.79 -0.53
N SER A 73 15.78 -7.35 -0.83
CA SER A 73 15.50 -7.97 -2.13
C SER A 73 14.08 -7.69 -2.60
N TYR A 74 13.95 -7.60 -3.90
CA TYR A 74 12.68 -7.32 -4.59
C TYR A 74 12.49 -8.34 -5.71
N ILE A 75 11.23 -8.68 -5.99
CA ILE A 75 10.82 -9.47 -7.15
C ILE A 75 10.27 -8.52 -8.22
N ILE A 76 10.69 -8.70 -9.46
CA ILE A 76 10.15 -8.03 -10.66
C ILE A 76 9.44 -9.08 -11.50
N GLY A 77 8.23 -8.80 -11.96
CA GLY A 77 7.44 -9.68 -12.82
C GLY A 77 6.20 -8.99 -13.36
N ALA A 78 5.46 -9.67 -14.22
CA ALA A 78 4.20 -9.17 -14.79
C ALA A 78 3.04 -9.36 -13.81
N MET A 79 3.12 -8.71 -12.64
CA MET A 79 2.18 -8.87 -11.53
C MET A 79 1.10 -7.79 -11.56
N ASP A 80 -0.15 -8.19 -11.34
CA ASP A 80 -1.28 -7.30 -11.09
C ASP A 80 -1.29 -6.92 -9.60
N LEU A 81 -0.88 -5.70 -9.29
CA LEU A 81 -0.63 -5.23 -7.92
C LEU A 81 -1.46 -4.03 -7.51
N TYR A 82 -2.19 -3.42 -8.45
CA TYR A 82 -2.89 -2.18 -8.21
C TYR A 82 -4.39 -2.41 -8.27
N HIS A 83 -5.08 -1.90 -7.27
CA HIS A 83 -6.54 -1.86 -7.26
C HIS A 83 -7.01 -0.49 -7.73
N ASP A 84 -7.86 -0.48 -8.78
CA ASP A 84 -8.45 0.74 -9.32
C ASP A 84 -9.71 1.10 -8.54
N PHE A 85 -9.78 2.33 -8.06
CA PHE A 85 -11.04 2.88 -7.53
C PHE A 85 -11.98 3.20 -8.68
N ALA A 86 -13.18 2.65 -8.66
CA ALA A 86 -14.20 2.97 -9.64
C ALA A 86 -14.52 4.47 -9.64
N LEU A 87 -14.77 5.05 -10.81
CA LEU A 87 -15.14 6.47 -10.94
C LEU A 87 -16.37 6.81 -10.10
N SER A 88 -17.36 5.91 -10.05
CA SER A 88 -18.56 6.04 -9.24
C SER A 88 -18.27 6.17 -7.75
N ASP A 89 -17.26 5.49 -7.24
CA ASP A 89 -16.91 5.52 -5.82
C ASP A 89 -16.19 6.83 -5.47
N ARG A 90 -15.35 7.32 -6.39
CA ARG A 90 -14.68 8.61 -6.22
C ARG A 90 -15.67 9.79 -6.28
N GLU A 91 -16.67 9.73 -7.13
CA GLU A 91 -17.72 10.73 -7.22
C GLU A 91 -18.59 10.74 -5.96
N LYS A 92 -18.93 9.55 -5.42
CA LYS A 92 -19.70 9.41 -4.18
C LYS A 92 -18.96 9.99 -2.96
N VAL A 93 -17.66 9.77 -2.84
CA VAL A 93 -16.84 10.30 -1.74
C VAL A 93 -16.90 11.83 -1.66
N PHE A 94 -17.14 12.51 -2.79
CA PHE A 94 -17.23 13.98 -2.84
C PHE A 94 -18.64 14.52 -3.00
N ASP A 95 -19.64 13.66 -3.12
CA ASP A 95 -21.03 14.14 -3.12
C ASP A 95 -21.41 14.57 -1.70
N SER A 96 -21.38 15.89 -1.48
CA SER A 96 -21.64 16.50 -0.18
C SER A 96 -23.08 16.32 0.32
N THR A 97 -23.97 15.71 -0.46
CA THR A 97 -25.37 15.52 -0.08
C THR A 97 -25.56 14.52 1.05
N ASP A 98 -24.63 13.56 1.19
CA ASP A 98 -24.65 12.53 2.26
C ASP A 98 -23.66 12.81 3.39
N SER A 99 -23.03 13.98 3.42
CA SER A 99 -22.09 14.33 4.49
C SER A 99 -22.82 14.55 5.81
N MET A 100 -22.42 13.81 6.84
CA MET A 100 -22.88 14.06 8.21
C MET A 100 -21.90 15.03 8.90
N PRO A 101 -22.41 16.09 9.55
CA PRO A 101 -21.54 16.97 10.32
C PRO A 101 -21.00 16.21 11.53
N VAL A 102 -19.69 16.15 11.65
CA VAL A 102 -19.00 15.54 12.78
C VAL A 102 -18.55 16.63 13.74
N SER A 103 -18.82 16.45 15.02
CA SER A 103 -18.39 17.36 16.06
C SER A 103 -16.99 16.98 16.57
N SER A 104 -16.04 17.85 16.36
CA SER A 104 -14.72 17.71 16.98
C SER A 104 -14.75 18.11 18.46
N PRO A 105 -14.00 17.43 19.36
CA PRO A 105 -13.91 17.82 20.76
C PRO A 105 -13.33 19.23 20.94
N ALA A 106 -14.08 20.14 21.56
CA ALA A 106 -13.72 21.54 21.67
C ALA A 106 -12.44 21.82 22.51
N PHE A 107 -11.98 20.85 23.31
CA PHE A 107 -10.77 20.98 24.12
C PHE A 107 -9.48 20.59 23.37
N ILE A 108 -9.58 20.06 22.15
CA ILE A 108 -8.41 19.69 21.35
C ILE A 108 -7.98 20.92 20.54
N GLU A 109 -6.86 21.50 20.93
CA GLU A 109 -6.27 22.68 20.28
C GLU A 109 -5.10 22.31 19.37
N SER A 110 -4.56 21.09 19.47
CA SER A 110 -3.38 20.62 18.71
C SER A 110 -3.69 20.17 17.28
N ILE A 111 -4.97 20.02 16.93
CA ILE A 111 -5.43 19.63 15.61
C ILE A 111 -6.26 20.76 15.01
N ASP A 112 -5.80 21.29 13.87
CA ASP A 112 -6.63 22.19 13.06
C ASP A 112 -7.52 21.35 12.14
N PHE A 113 -8.75 21.08 12.57
CA PHE A 113 -9.73 20.29 11.82
C PHE A 113 -10.18 20.93 10.49
N ASN A 114 -9.91 22.23 10.29
CA ASN A 114 -10.20 22.92 9.04
C ASN A 114 -9.03 22.86 8.06
N ASN A 115 -7.85 22.40 8.50
CA ASN A 115 -6.65 22.34 7.68
C ASN A 115 -5.80 21.10 7.98
N ILE A 116 -6.25 19.95 7.50
CA ILE A 116 -5.56 18.66 7.64
C ILE A 116 -4.40 18.60 6.65
N THR A 117 -3.16 18.68 7.14
CA THR A 117 -1.95 18.80 6.31
C THR A 117 -1.12 17.54 6.20
N SER A 118 -1.46 16.48 6.95
CA SER A 118 -0.72 15.22 6.92
C SER A 118 -1.62 14.01 7.15
N GLU A 119 -1.17 12.85 6.68
CA GLU A 119 -1.83 11.56 6.89
C GLU A 119 -2.00 11.25 8.39
N ALA A 120 -0.96 11.49 9.18
CA ALA A 120 -1.03 11.31 10.64
C ALA A 120 -2.08 12.23 11.30
N THR A 121 -2.19 13.49 10.86
CA THR A 121 -3.21 14.42 11.36
C THR A 121 -4.61 13.96 10.96
N ALA A 122 -4.78 13.47 9.72
CA ALA A 122 -6.06 12.91 9.26
C ALA A 122 -6.50 11.74 10.13
N ILE A 123 -5.62 10.76 10.37
CA ILE A 123 -5.91 9.60 11.21
C ILE A 123 -6.25 10.02 12.64
N ASN A 124 -5.48 10.93 13.22
CA ASN A 124 -5.79 11.45 14.56
C ASN A 124 -7.15 12.17 14.60
N SER A 125 -7.49 12.94 13.55
CA SER A 125 -8.76 13.64 13.46
C SER A 125 -9.97 12.70 13.46
N ILE A 126 -9.93 11.64 12.63
CA ILE A 126 -11.02 10.65 12.59
C ILE A 126 -11.15 9.87 13.90
N TYR A 127 -10.03 9.61 14.58
CA TYR A 127 -10.03 8.93 15.86
C TYR A 127 -10.63 9.77 17.00
N VAL A 128 -10.17 11.02 17.15
CA VAL A 128 -10.64 11.89 18.24
C VAL A 128 -12.06 12.43 18.05
N SER A 129 -12.56 12.40 16.82
CA SER A 129 -13.95 12.78 16.48
C SER A 129 -14.92 11.59 16.49
N ASP A 130 -14.52 10.44 17.00
CA ASP A 130 -15.26 9.19 17.07
C ASP A 130 -15.71 8.61 15.70
N ILE A 131 -15.33 9.22 14.58
CA ILE A 131 -15.67 8.75 13.22
C ILE A 131 -15.27 7.29 13.03
N LEU A 132 -14.06 6.92 13.48
CA LEU A 132 -13.57 5.55 13.32
C LEU A 132 -14.34 4.55 14.18
N ARG A 133 -14.77 4.94 15.38
CA ARG A 133 -15.63 4.11 16.25
C ARG A 133 -16.99 3.87 15.63
N ASP A 134 -17.59 4.92 15.09
CA ASP A 134 -18.91 4.86 14.45
C ASP A 134 -18.85 4.01 13.18
N PHE A 135 -17.83 4.21 12.36
CA PHE A 135 -17.62 3.44 11.13
C PHE A 135 -17.44 1.94 11.39
N LEU A 136 -16.65 1.58 12.41
CA LEU A 136 -16.40 0.18 12.78
C LEU A 136 -17.48 -0.42 13.69
N ASN A 137 -18.43 0.38 14.13
CA ASN A 137 -19.40 0.00 15.17
C ASN A 137 -18.73 -0.61 16.43
N GLU A 138 -17.58 -0.04 16.83
CA GLU A 138 -16.78 -0.48 17.98
C GLU A 138 -16.76 0.61 19.05
N PRO A 139 -17.53 0.45 20.13
CA PRO A 139 -17.64 1.47 21.20
C PRO A 139 -16.30 1.68 21.94
N THR A 140 -15.48 0.63 22.01
CA THR A 140 -14.14 0.69 22.60
C THR A 140 -13.11 0.45 21.51
N LEU A 141 -12.33 1.47 21.19
CA LEU A 141 -11.30 1.42 20.15
C LEU A 141 -10.05 2.14 20.66
N LEU A 142 -8.92 1.46 20.70
CA LEU A 142 -7.67 1.98 21.24
C LEU A 142 -6.55 1.89 20.19
N PRO A 143 -5.69 2.90 20.05
CA PRO A 143 -4.54 2.83 19.17
C PRO A 143 -3.52 1.84 19.76
N THR A 144 -3.13 0.83 18.97
CA THR A 144 -2.24 -0.24 19.43
C THR A 144 -1.04 -0.48 18.49
N VAL A 145 -1.20 -0.17 17.20
CA VAL A 145 -0.19 -0.48 16.19
C VAL A 145 0.07 0.73 15.30
N ASN A 146 1.34 1.09 15.13
CA ASN A 146 1.78 2.03 14.11
C ASN A 146 3.26 1.86 13.79
N GLY A 147 3.70 2.49 12.69
CA GLY A 147 5.12 2.60 12.33
C GLY A 147 5.65 1.40 11.54
N ARG A 148 6.99 1.30 11.52
CA ARG A 148 7.71 0.35 10.67
C ARG A 148 8.05 -0.93 11.39
N MET A 149 7.77 -2.06 10.72
CA MET A 149 8.07 -3.39 11.27
C MET A 149 8.36 -4.40 10.15
N GLY A 150 8.71 -5.62 10.50
CA GLY A 150 8.86 -6.72 9.55
C GLY A 150 7.52 -7.39 9.29
N ALA A 151 7.27 -7.76 8.03
CA ALA A 151 6.04 -8.41 7.59
C ALA A 151 5.86 -9.85 8.05
N GLY A 152 6.87 -10.45 8.70
CA GLY A 152 6.90 -11.89 8.94
C GLY A 152 7.20 -12.68 7.66
N SER A 153 6.89 -13.97 7.68
CA SER A 153 7.12 -14.85 6.53
C SER A 153 5.81 -15.48 6.07
N PHE A 154 5.53 -15.37 4.78
CA PHE A 154 4.35 -15.95 4.13
C PHE A 154 4.57 -16.05 2.61
N SER A 155 3.78 -16.94 1.98
CA SER A 155 3.72 -17.07 0.52
C SER A 155 2.31 -16.78 0.03
N PHE A 156 2.20 -16.27 -1.19
CA PHE A 156 0.93 -16.00 -1.86
C PHE A 156 1.11 -16.00 -3.38
N SER A 157 0.02 -16.23 -4.10
CA SER A 157 0.00 -16.13 -5.56
C SER A 157 -0.56 -14.78 -5.97
N VAL A 158 0.06 -14.18 -7.00
CA VAL A 158 -0.38 -12.93 -7.62
C VAL A 158 -0.75 -13.21 -9.07
N ASN A 159 -1.90 -12.72 -9.50
CA ASN A 159 -2.31 -12.81 -10.90
C ASN A 159 -1.34 -12.04 -11.80
N CYS A 160 -1.09 -12.59 -12.99
CA CYS A 160 -0.26 -11.92 -13.98
C CYS A 160 -1.09 -11.05 -14.92
N LEU A 161 -0.52 -9.91 -15.32
CA LEU A 161 -1.14 -8.98 -16.29
C LEU A 161 -1.26 -9.53 -17.70
N SER A 162 -0.71 -10.71 -17.98
CA SER A 162 -0.66 -11.34 -19.32
C SER A 162 -1.98 -11.96 -19.80
N GLY A 163 -3.07 -11.85 -19.05
CA GLY A 163 -4.44 -12.23 -19.48
C GLY A 163 -4.73 -13.73 -19.61
N GLU A 164 -3.76 -14.61 -19.36
CA GLU A 164 -3.96 -16.03 -19.16
C GLU A 164 -4.07 -16.28 -17.66
N ASP A 165 -4.80 -17.31 -17.23
CA ASP A 165 -4.94 -17.72 -15.81
C ASP A 165 -3.59 -18.14 -15.17
N THR A 166 -2.58 -17.30 -15.35
CA THR A 166 -1.24 -17.49 -14.82
C THR A 166 -1.04 -16.68 -13.57
N SER A 167 -0.52 -17.30 -12.55
CA SER A 167 -0.16 -16.65 -11.30
C SER A 167 1.32 -16.84 -10.98
N LEU A 168 1.90 -15.85 -10.33
CA LEU A 168 3.28 -15.87 -9.86
C LEU A 168 3.30 -16.12 -8.36
N LEU A 169 3.99 -17.17 -7.91
CA LEU A 169 4.22 -17.42 -6.49
C LEU A 169 5.28 -16.44 -5.96
N VAL A 170 4.89 -15.72 -4.91
CA VAL A 170 5.74 -14.75 -4.20
C VAL A 170 5.98 -15.24 -2.77
N ASP A 171 7.24 -15.41 -2.40
CA ASP A 171 7.68 -15.77 -1.05
C ASP A 171 8.24 -14.53 -0.35
N VAL A 172 7.59 -14.12 0.73
CA VAL A 172 8.00 -12.97 1.55
C VAL A 172 8.67 -13.45 2.82
N SER A 173 9.83 -12.88 3.13
CA SER A 173 10.57 -13.15 4.36
C SER A 173 11.01 -11.85 5.01
N ASN A 174 10.24 -11.41 6.00
CA ASN A 174 10.53 -10.26 6.85
C ASN A 174 10.80 -8.94 6.07
N SER A 175 10.09 -8.75 4.95
CA SER A 175 10.05 -7.48 4.23
C SER A 175 9.60 -6.35 5.16
N GLN A 176 10.08 -5.13 4.94
CA GLN A 176 9.63 -3.98 5.71
C GLN A 176 8.21 -3.58 5.30
N ILE A 177 7.34 -3.38 6.28
CA ILE A 177 6.04 -2.74 6.16
C ILE A 177 5.98 -1.49 7.02
N GLU A 178 5.07 -0.61 6.69
CA GLU A 178 4.70 0.58 7.47
C GLU A 178 3.19 0.53 7.67
N ILE A 179 2.73 0.87 8.86
CA ILE A 179 1.31 0.95 9.21
C ILE A 179 1.10 2.36 9.75
N ASP A 180 0.22 3.13 9.12
CA ASP A 180 -0.03 4.52 9.49
C ASP A 180 -0.88 4.61 10.76
N GLY A 181 -1.84 3.69 10.92
CA GLY A 181 -2.63 3.54 12.15
C GLY A 181 -3.16 2.13 12.32
N GLY A 182 -3.16 1.65 13.55
CA GLY A 182 -3.80 0.39 13.93
C GLY A 182 -4.56 0.57 15.22
N TYR A 183 -5.83 0.20 15.21
CA TYR A 183 -6.78 0.39 16.30
C TYR A 183 -7.45 -0.91 16.66
N GLU A 184 -7.39 -1.27 17.92
CA GLU A 184 -7.94 -2.52 18.43
C GLU A 184 -9.19 -2.25 19.26
N GLY A 185 -10.27 -2.91 18.89
CA GLY A 185 -11.54 -2.96 19.61
C GLY A 185 -11.69 -4.26 20.37
N THR A 186 -12.86 -4.48 20.94
CA THR A 186 -13.16 -5.70 21.70
C THR A 186 -13.10 -6.95 20.81
N ASN A 187 -13.53 -6.83 19.56
CA ASN A 187 -13.70 -7.95 18.63
C ASN A 187 -12.89 -7.79 17.34
N SER A 188 -12.22 -6.67 17.14
CA SER A 188 -11.59 -6.33 15.88
C SER A 188 -10.26 -5.62 16.04
N LEU A 189 -9.39 -5.77 15.05
CA LEU A 189 -8.21 -4.91 14.79
C LEU A 189 -8.38 -4.25 13.43
N CYS A 190 -8.39 -2.93 13.39
CA CYS A 190 -8.42 -2.15 12.16
C CYS A 190 -7.02 -1.62 11.83
N LEU A 191 -6.52 -1.92 10.65
CA LEU A 191 -5.26 -1.40 10.12
C LEU A 191 -5.57 -0.36 9.03
N ILE A 192 -4.98 0.82 9.15
CA ILE A 192 -5.24 1.96 8.27
C ILE A 192 -3.97 2.31 7.51
N GLU A 193 -4.12 2.45 6.20
CA GLU A 193 -3.18 3.12 5.30
C GLU A 193 -3.84 4.42 4.83
N ALA A 194 -3.20 5.55 5.09
CA ALA A 194 -3.71 6.87 4.73
C ALA A 194 -2.97 7.43 3.52
N LYS A 195 -3.67 8.22 2.70
CA LYS A 195 -3.09 8.94 1.56
C LYS A 195 -3.44 10.41 1.63
N SER A 196 -2.45 11.26 1.43
CA SER A 196 -2.61 12.73 1.44
C SER A 196 -3.27 13.27 0.17
N SER A 197 -3.44 12.44 -0.85
CA SER A 197 -4.07 12.83 -2.12
C SER A 197 -4.85 11.66 -2.69
N LEU A 198 -5.95 11.98 -3.36
CA LEU A 198 -6.72 10.98 -4.10
C LEU A 198 -5.99 10.59 -5.37
N SER A 199 -5.83 9.30 -5.53
CA SER A 199 -5.33 8.65 -6.74
C SER A 199 -6.40 7.79 -7.36
N THR A 200 -6.18 7.36 -8.61
CA THR A 200 -7.10 6.46 -9.32
C THR A 200 -6.98 5.02 -8.85
N ASP A 201 -5.85 4.68 -8.26
CA ASP A 201 -5.52 3.34 -7.80
C ASP A 201 -4.62 3.38 -6.55
N PHE A 202 -4.40 2.23 -5.95
CA PHE A 202 -3.40 2.05 -4.90
C PHE A 202 -2.70 0.69 -5.01
N LEU A 203 -1.49 0.61 -4.44
CA LEU A 203 -0.73 -0.63 -4.35
C LEU A 203 -1.28 -1.52 -3.24
N VAL A 204 -1.97 -2.61 -3.58
CA VAL A 204 -2.63 -3.55 -2.64
C VAL A 204 -1.68 -4.08 -1.57
N ARG A 205 -0.39 -4.22 -1.87
CA ARG A 205 0.63 -4.65 -0.90
C ARG A 205 0.61 -3.85 0.41
N GLN A 206 0.29 -2.56 0.36
CA GLN A 206 0.33 -1.68 1.54
C GLN A 206 -0.68 -2.13 2.61
N LEU A 207 -1.81 -2.70 2.21
CA LEU A 207 -2.78 -3.32 3.12
C LEU A 207 -2.54 -4.83 3.29
N TYR A 208 -2.20 -5.53 2.21
CA TYR A 208 -2.10 -6.99 2.22
C TYR A 208 -0.97 -7.53 3.10
N TYR A 209 0.23 -6.92 3.10
CA TYR A 209 1.33 -7.40 3.94
C TYR A 209 1.06 -7.18 5.44
N PRO A 210 0.58 -6.01 5.90
CA PRO A 210 0.07 -5.86 7.25
C PRO A 210 -1.03 -6.88 7.61
N PHE A 211 -2.01 -7.06 6.74
CA PHE A 211 -3.07 -8.07 6.92
C PHE A 211 -2.49 -9.47 7.17
N ARG A 212 -1.59 -9.93 6.30
CA ARG A 212 -0.95 -11.26 6.46
C ARG A 212 -0.15 -11.39 7.76
N LEU A 213 0.54 -10.32 8.18
CA LEU A 213 1.26 -10.32 9.45
C LEU A 213 0.32 -10.52 10.64
N TRP A 214 -0.80 -9.78 10.65
CA TRP A 214 -1.69 -9.74 11.81
C TRP A 214 -2.68 -10.90 11.84
N THR A 215 -3.12 -11.42 10.69
CA THR A 215 -3.96 -12.63 10.63
C THR A 215 -3.37 -13.81 11.41
N ASN A 216 -2.05 -13.93 11.47
CA ASN A 216 -1.37 -14.99 12.20
C ASN A 216 -1.12 -14.67 13.69
N LYS A 217 -1.40 -13.44 14.14
CA LYS A 217 -1.06 -12.98 15.49
C LYS A 217 -2.26 -12.77 16.39
N ILE A 218 -3.40 -12.48 15.82
CA ILE A 218 -4.62 -12.14 16.56
C ILE A 218 -5.71 -13.16 16.29
N THR A 219 -6.62 -13.29 17.26
CA THR A 219 -7.80 -14.19 17.18
C THR A 219 -9.10 -13.43 16.92
N CYS A 220 -9.07 -12.10 17.00
CA CYS A 220 -10.22 -11.25 16.68
C CYS A 220 -10.32 -11.01 15.17
N LEU A 221 -11.46 -10.45 14.76
CA LEU A 221 -11.69 -10.08 13.36
C LEU A 221 -10.70 -8.98 12.93
N LEU A 222 -10.05 -9.17 11.78
CA LEU A 222 -9.12 -8.22 11.21
C LEU A 222 -9.81 -7.46 10.08
N TYR A 223 -9.98 -6.16 10.29
CA TYR A 223 -10.37 -5.23 9.23
C TYR A 223 -9.14 -4.57 8.63
N THR A 224 -9.00 -4.67 7.32
CA THR A 224 -8.20 -3.75 6.54
C THR A 224 -9.18 -2.84 5.84
N SER A 225 -9.11 -1.53 6.09
CA SER A 225 -10.04 -0.64 5.43
C SER A 225 -9.65 -0.52 3.96
N ASP A 226 -10.30 -1.32 3.16
CA ASP A 226 -10.61 -1.01 1.79
C ASP A 226 -12.09 -0.65 1.73
N ALA A 227 -12.41 0.51 1.22
CA ALA A 227 -13.79 0.99 1.15
C ALA A 227 -14.53 0.41 -0.06
N ALA A 228 -14.36 -0.88 -0.32
CA ALA A 228 -15.09 -1.57 -1.36
C ALA A 228 -15.08 -3.07 -1.07
N ASP A 229 -16.08 -3.54 -0.35
CA ASP A 229 -16.79 -4.79 -0.63
C ASP A 229 -17.84 -5.04 0.46
N GLU A 230 -19.02 -4.52 0.26
CA GLU A 230 -20.23 -5.14 0.73
C GLU A 230 -21.02 -5.59 -0.52
N GLU A 231 -20.79 -6.81 -0.94
CA GLU A 231 -21.80 -7.63 -1.59
C GLU A 231 -21.69 -9.05 -1.04
N ASP A 232 -22.57 -9.33 -0.06
CA ASP A 232 -23.52 -10.45 -0.02
C ASP A 232 -24.51 -10.28 1.12
#